data_86f6984caf620fc5a3f4cf8193e77fe5
#
_entry.id   86f6984caf620fc5a3f4cf8193e77fe5
#
_cell.length_a   1.000
_cell.length_b   1.000
_cell.length_c   1.000
_cell.angle_alpha   90.00
_cell.angle_beta   90.00
_cell.angle_gamma   90.00
#
_symmetry.space_group_name_H-M   'P 1'
#
loop_
_entity.id
_entity.type
_entity.pdbx_description
1 polymer ?
#
loop_
_entity_poly.entity_id
_entity_poly.type
_entity_poly.pdbx_seq_one_letter_code
_entity_poly.pdbx_strand_id
1 'polypeptide(L)'
;MARAGHLIDRHPRLLTWLASLALLLSSCGDAGPSNVPKSTRSRPVENALVKTPVFSGDSAFAHVAKQVSFGPRVPNSAGHKACAAWLANQLDAYGANVTVQTGRVTAYDGAVLDIQNIFGAFRPEIRRRILLYAHWDTRPYADRDTVRIKDPIDGANDGGSGVGVLLELARIFGDSLPNVGVDIAFFDAEDYGEPEWLPNRDQDYTDWCLGSQYWARKPHLPGYRARYGILLDMVGAKGAVFNREGTSMETAPSVVDKVWGTAQRMGHGDMFLNRVTPQTVDDNLFVSQLAGIPSANIVHYHMDSRPMGYFQFHHTHGDNLDAIDPSVLETVGNVVAQVVYAE
;
A
#
# COMPACT_ATOMS: atom_id res chain seq x y z
N MET A 1 2.18 -5.07 64.56
CA MET A 1 0.97 -4.31 65.00
C MET A 1 -0.05 -4.37 63.92
N ALA A 2 -1.15 -5.00 64.23
CA ALA A 2 -2.27 -5.33 63.37
C ALA A 2 -3.25 -4.16 63.17
N ARG A 3 -4.01 -4.22 62.08
CA ARG A 3 -5.44 -3.90 61.88
C ARG A 3 -5.70 -4.03 60.38
N ALA A 4 -6.35 -5.04 59.87
CA ALA A 4 -7.75 -5.52 59.96
C ALA A 4 -8.78 -4.53 59.38
N GLY A 5 -9.36 -4.88 58.25
CA GLY A 5 -10.79 -5.08 58.02
C GLY A 5 -11.53 -3.99 57.24
N HIS A 6 -12.12 -4.33 56.12
CA HIS A 6 -13.57 -4.46 56.01
C HIS A 6 -13.98 -4.95 54.60
N LEU A 7 -14.52 -6.14 54.57
CA LEU A 7 -15.45 -6.66 53.54
C LEU A 7 -16.80 -5.87 53.62
N ILE A 8 -17.37 -5.53 52.48
CA ILE A 8 -18.79 -5.34 52.33
C ILE A 8 -19.27 -6.08 51.08
N ASP A 9 -19.94 -7.19 51.39
CA ASP A 9 -20.80 -8.01 50.53
C ASP A 9 -22.11 -7.25 50.22
N ARG A 10 -22.60 -7.26 49.02
CA ARG A 10 -24.02 -7.05 48.71
C ARG A 10 -24.43 -7.79 47.43
N HIS A 11 -25.24 -8.81 47.68
CA HIS A 11 -25.96 -9.70 46.78
C HIS A 11 -27.11 -9.01 46.00
N PRO A 12 -27.74 -9.74 45.05
CA PRO A 12 -28.45 -9.22 43.88
C PRO A 12 -29.95 -9.03 44.11
N ARG A 13 -30.61 -8.28 43.26
CA ARG A 13 -32.08 -8.27 43.16
C ARG A 13 -32.52 -8.76 41.79
N LEU A 14 -33.00 -10.00 41.76
CA LEU A 14 -33.90 -10.51 40.75
C LEU A 14 -35.21 -9.71 40.78
N LEU A 15 -35.67 -9.25 39.64
CA LEU A 15 -37.07 -8.87 39.42
C LEU A 15 -37.61 -9.65 38.23
N THR A 16 -38.40 -10.63 38.55
CA THR A 16 -39.32 -11.35 37.68
C THR A 16 -40.48 -10.45 37.26
N TRP A 17 -40.79 -10.37 35.97
CA TRP A 17 -42.07 -9.90 35.49
C TRP A 17 -42.76 -10.98 34.66
N LEU A 18 -43.98 -11.29 35.12
CA LEU A 18 -44.92 -12.31 34.65
C LEU A 18 -45.56 -11.92 33.33
N ALA A 19 -45.87 -12.95 32.60
CA ALA A 19 -46.60 -12.97 31.34
C ALA A 19 -48.03 -12.42 31.48
N SER A 20 -48.49 -11.75 30.42
CA SER A 20 -49.93 -11.62 30.14
C SER A 20 -50.18 -11.94 28.69
N LEU A 21 -50.76 -13.09 28.46
CA LEU A 21 -51.29 -13.64 27.22
C LEU A 21 -52.68 -13.04 26.99
N ALA A 22 -52.86 -12.29 25.93
CA ALA A 22 -54.21 -11.91 25.46
C ALA A 22 -54.38 -12.43 24.02
N LEU A 23 -55.21 -13.47 23.90
CA LEU A 23 -55.80 -13.92 22.65
C LEU A 23 -56.85 -12.92 22.21
N LEU A 24 -56.79 -12.45 20.96
CA LEU A 24 -57.90 -11.93 20.23
C LEU A 24 -57.98 -12.63 18.88
N LEU A 25 -59.08 -13.34 18.70
CA LEU A 25 -59.46 -14.05 17.48
C LEU A 25 -60.20 -13.10 16.50
N SER A 26 -59.96 -13.42 15.24
CA SER A 26 -60.82 -13.23 14.07
C SER A 26 -61.08 -11.83 13.50
N SER A 27 -60.60 -11.68 12.27
CA SER A 27 -61.48 -11.29 11.16
C SER A 27 -60.83 -11.71 9.83
N CYS A 28 -61.44 -12.63 9.11
CA CYS A 28 -61.16 -12.87 7.69
C CYS A 28 -61.61 -11.66 6.88
N GLY A 29 -60.73 -11.02 6.18
CA GLY A 29 -61.00 -10.02 5.13
C GLY A 29 -60.22 -10.41 3.90
N ASP A 30 -60.94 -10.79 2.83
CA ASP A 30 -60.38 -11.00 1.51
C ASP A 30 -59.69 -9.71 1.03
N ALA A 31 -58.37 -9.76 0.89
CA ALA A 31 -57.59 -8.73 0.19
C ALA A 31 -57.11 -9.31 -1.13
N GLY A 32 -57.63 -8.77 -2.21
CA GLY A 32 -57.20 -9.06 -3.58
C GLY A 32 -55.70 -8.82 -3.83
N PRO A 33 -55.17 -9.26 -4.98
CA PRO A 33 -53.73 -9.29 -5.23
C PRO A 33 -53.13 -7.88 -5.21
N SER A 34 -52.41 -7.52 -4.17
CA SER A 34 -51.62 -6.29 -4.12
C SER A 34 -50.45 -6.41 -5.10
N ASN A 35 -50.50 -5.65 -6.19
CA ASN A 35 -49.39 -5.39 -7.06
C ASN A 35 -48.33 -4.58 -6.27
N VAL A 36 -47.47 -5.26 -5.50
CA VAL A 36 -46.26 -4.69 -5.00
C VAL A 36 -45.29 -4.61 -6.17
N PRO A 37 -44.81 -3.42 -6.58
CA PRO A 37 -43.78 -3.34 -7.61
C PRO A 37 -42.58 -4.12 -7.14
N LYS A 38 -42.17 -5.17 -7.84
CA LYS A 38 -40.88 -5.84 -7.61
C LYS A 38 -39.81 -4.76 -7.77
N SER A 39 -39.24 -4.33 -6.65
CA SER A 39 -38.02 -3.55 -6.65
C SER A 39 -37.00 -4.30 -7.50
N THR A 40 -36.80 -3.85 -8.70
CA THR A 40 -35.66 -4.24 -9.52
C THR A 40 -34.44 -3.69 -8.79
N ARG A 41 -33.86 -4.50 -7.89
CA ARG A 41 -32.48 -4.27 -7.49
C ARG A 41 -31.68 -4.23 -8.79
N SER A 42 -31.31 -3.03 -9.22
CA SER A 42 -30.32 -2.85 -10.26
C SER A 42 -29.09 -3.67 -9.84
N ARG A 43 -28.79 -4.73 -10.60
CA ARG A 43 -27.49 -5.39 -10.50
C ARG A 43 -26.46 -4.25 -10.55
N PRO A 44 -25.43 -4.26 -9.66
CA PRO A 44 -24.32 -3.36 -9.82
C PRO A 44 -23.87 -3.48 -11.28
N VAL A 45 -23.77 -2.36 -11.96
CA VAL A 45 -23.20 -2.32 -13.31
C VAL A 45 -21.81 -2.92 -13.14
N GLU A 46 -21.63 -4.12 -13.65
CA GLU A 46 -20.33 -4.76 -13.72
C GLU A 46 -19.46 -3.80 -14.53
N ASN A 47 -18.54 -3.08 -13.85
CA ASN A 47 -17.72 -2.08 -14.51
C ASN A 47 -16.89 -2.79 -15.57
N ALA A 48 -17.30 -2.65 -16.83
CA ALA A 48 -16.57 -3.19 -17.98
C ALA A 48 -15.15 -2.63 -17.97
N LEU A 49 -14.19 -3.44 -18.42
CA LEU A 49 -12.81 -2.97 -18.60
C LEU A 49 -12.81 -1.81 -19.59
N VAL A 50 -12.07 -0.75 -19.28
CA VAL A 50 -11.90 0.40 -20.18
C VAL A 50 -10.68 0.19 -21.06
N LYS A 51 -10.61 0.88 -22.20
CA LYS A 51 -9.41 0.88 -23.00
C LYS A 51 -8.33 1.68 -22.30
N THR A 52 -7.21 1.04 -22.00
CA THR A 52 -6.00 1.66 -21.41
C THR A 52 -4.90 1.76 -22.43
N PRO A 53 -3.96 2.69 -22.29
CA PRO A 53 -2.68 2.63 -23.01
C PRO A 53 -1.93 1.34 -22.67
N VAL A 54 -1.01 0.94 -23.55
CA VAL A 54 -0.18 -0.26 -23.35
C VAL A 54 0.90 0.05 -22.31
N PHE A 55 0.93 -0.75 -21.25
CA PHE A 55 2.02 -0.74 -20.27
C PHE A 55 3.14 -1.68 -20.75
N SER A 56 4.39 -1.28 -20.53
CA SER A 56 5.57 -2.07 -20.93
C SER A 56 6.31 -2.58 -19.67
N GLY A 57 6.29 -3.90 -19.46
CA GLY A 57 7.08 -4.55 -18.42
C GLY A 57 8.59 -4.34 -18.60
N ASP A 58 9.06 -4.36 -19.84
CA ASP A 58 10.49 -4.09 -20.15
C ASP A 58 10.90 -2.67 -19.81
N SER A 59 10.03 -1.67 -20.04
CA SER A 59 10.30 -0.28 -19.64
C SER A 59 10.33 -0.15 -18.12
N ALA A 60 9.38 -0.78 -17.41
CA ALA A 60 9.38 -0.80 -15.96
C ALA A 60 10.65 -1.47 -15.41
N PHE A 61 11.07 -2.60 -15.99
CA PHE A 61 12.32 -3.27 -15.63
C PHE A 61 13.55 -2.36 -15.88
N ALA A 62 13.59 -1.63 -16.99
CA ALA A 62 14.67 -0.69 -17.27
C ALA A 62 14.76 0.41 -16.20
N HIS A 63 13.63 0.86 -15.66
CA HIS A 63 13.58 1.79 -14.53
C HIS A 63 14.11 1.16 -13.23
N VAL A 64 13.79 -0.12 -12.95
CA VAL A 64 14.38 -0.86 -11.83
C VAL A 64 15.89 -0.96 -11.99
N ALA A 65 16.36 -1.40 -13.16
CA ALA A 65 17.80 -1.54 -13.46
C ALA A 65 18.55 -0.21 -13.32
N LYS A 66 17.91 0.90 -13.71
CA LYS A 66 18.48 2.23 -13.54
C LYS A 66 18.65 2.60 -12.07
N GLN A 67 17.66 2.33 -11.22
CA GLN A 67 17.75 2.56 -9.77
C GLN A 67 18.90 1.75 -9.16
N VAL A 68 18.98 0.45 -9.47
CA VAL A 68 20.07 -0.43 -9.00
C VAL A 68 21.45 0.06 -9.46
N SER A 69 21.54 0.67 -10.64
CA SER A 69 22.82 1.20 -11.17
C SER A 69 23.43 2.32 -10.32
N PHE A 70 22.68 2.97 -9.43
CA PHE A 70 23.20 3.94 -8.47
C PHE A 70 23.85 3.28 -7.24
N GLY A 71 23.74 1.95 -7.11
CA GLY A 71 24.04 1.19 -5.90
C GLY A 71 22.91 1.28 -4.88
N PRO A 72 23.11 0.72 -3.68
CA PRO A 72 22.15 0.80 -2.60
C PRO A 72 21.72 2.25 -2.30
N ARG A 73 20.41 2.49 -2.27
CA ARG A 73 19.82 3.81 -2.04
C ARG A 73 19.60 4.08 -0.56
N VAL A 74 20.56 3.65 0.28
CA VAL A 74 20.50 3.90 1.73
C VAL A 74 20.47 5.40 2.00
N PRO A 75 19.55 5.91 2.82
CA PRO A 75 19.44 7.32 3.16
C PRO A 75 20.79 7.96 3.53
N ASN A 76 21.05 9.18 3.08
CA ASN A 76 22.30 9.95 3.19
C ASN A 76 23.43 9.50 2.26
N SER A 77 23.40 8.33 1.62
CA SER A 77 24.47 7.85 0.73
C SER A 77 24.57 8.67 -0.56
N ALA A 78 25.66 8.50 -1.31
CA ALA A 78 25.84 9.11 -2.62
C ALA A 78 24.85 8.52 -3.66
N GLY A 79 24.62 7.19 -3.61
CA GLY A 79 23.64 6.51 -4.47
C GLY A 79 22.22 7.02 -4.24
N HIS A 80 21.83 7.20 -2.96
CA HIS A 80 20.55 7.79 -2.57
C HIS A 80 20.36 9.19 -3.17
N LYS A 81 21.31 10.10 -2.99
CA LYS A 81 21.22 11.47 -3.53
C LYS A 81 21.14 11.51 -5.07
N ALA A 82 21.92 10.65 -5.74
CA ALA A 82 21.91 10.57 -7.21
C ALA A 82 20.58 9.98 -7.73
N CYS A 83 20.06 8.97 -7.06
CA CYS A 83 18.77 8.36 -7.41
C CYS A 83 17.61 9.34 -7.20
N ALA A 84 17.56 10.06 -6.07
CA ALA A 84 16.53 11.08 -5.81
C ALA A 84 16.46 12.13 -6.94
N ALA A 85 17.63 12.67 -7.33
CA ALA A 85 17.70 13.64 -8.43
C ALA A 85 17.22 13.03 -9.76
N TRP A 86 17.58 11.79 -10.05
CA TRP A 86 17.12 11.10 -11.26
C TRP A 86 15.61 10.86 -11.24
N LEU A 87 15.02 10.42 -10.11
CA LEU A 87 13.59 10.19 -9.97
C LEU A 87 12.78 11.46 -10.23
N ALA A 88 13.19 12.58 -9.61
CA ALA A 88 12.54 13.88 -9.83
C ALA A 88 12.61 14.32 -11.30
N ASN A 89 13.79 14.21 -11.91
CA ASN A 89 13.98 14.55 -13.33
C ASN A 89 13.17 13.62 -14.25
N GLN A 90 13.02 12.34 -13.91
CA GLN A 90 12.27 11.39 -14.72
C GLN A 90 10.76 11.69 -14.69
N LEU A 91 10.20 12.03 -13.53
CA LEU A 91 8.80 12.45 -13.40
C LEU A 91 8.55 13.76 -14.18
N ASP A 92 9.46 14.73 -14.10
CA ASP A 92 9.38 15.99 -14.85
C ASP A 92 9.42 15.74 -16.36
N ALA A 93 10.34 14.89 -16.83
CA ALA A 93 10.46 14.50 -18.24
C ALA A 93 9.19 13.80 -18.77
N TYR A 94 8.42 13.15 -17.91
CA TYR A 94 7.13 12.57 -18.25
C TYR A 94 5.95 13.55 -18.08
N GLY A 95 6.22 14.82 -17.82
CA GLY A 95 5.22 15.89 -17.79
C GLY A 95 4.47 16.02 -16.47
N ALA A 96 4.96 15.42 -15.39
CA ALA A 96 4.39 15.65 -14.06
C ALA A 96 4.79 17.03 -13.51
N ASN A 97 3.91 17.64 -12.72
CA ASN A 97 4.30 18.78 -11.88
C ASN A 97 5.02 18.22 -10.64
N VAL A 98 6.35 18.40 -10.59
CA VAL A 98 7.21 17.75 -9.59
C VAL A 98 7.39 18.65 -8.35
N THR A 99 7.32 18.02 -7.19
CA THR A 99 7.67 18.62 -5.88
C THR A 99 8.59 17.67 -5.13
N VAL A 100 9.73 18.15 -4.65
CA VAL A 100 10.60 17.40 -3.74
C VAL A 100 10.44 17.97 -2.34
N GLN A 101 9.92 17.15 -1.43
CA GLN A 101 9.81 17.50 -0.02
C GLN A 101 11.05 17.00 0.72
N THR A 102 11.85 17.91 1.20
CA THR A 102 13.02 17.58 2.03
C THR A 102 12.69 17.70 3.51
N GLY A 103 13.33 16.87 4.33
CA GLY A 103 13.14 16.88 5.78
C GLY A 103 14.27 16.16 6.49
N ARG A 104 14.19 16.17 7.82
CA ARG A 104 15.07 15.39 8.69
C ARG A 104 14.24 14.54 9.62
N VAL A 105 14.59 13.27 9.71
CA VAL A 105 14.02 12.31 10.65
C VAL A 105 15.13 11.64 11.43
N THR A 106 14.82 11.17 12.63
CA THR A 106 15.79 10.43 13.46
C THR A 106 15.40 8.95 13.40
N ALA A 107 16.33 8.11 12.99
CA ALA A 107 16.17 6.66 12.94
C ALA A 107 16.36 6.02 14.33
N TYR A 108 16.06 4.73 14.44
CA TYR A 108 16.11 3.93 15.68
C TYR A 108 17.48 3.99 16.38
N ASP A 109 18.56 4.09 15.62
CA ASP A 109 19.95 4.13 16.10
C ASP A 109 20.45 5.55 16.47
N GLY A 110 19.57 6.55 16.33
CA GLY A 110 19.88 7.96 16.55
C GLY A 110 20.48 8.67 15.34
N ALA A 111 20.65 7.98 14.20
CA ALA A 111 21.09 8.61 12.96
C ALA A 111 20.06 9.63 12.48
N VAL A 112 20.54 10.80 12.05
CA VAL A 112 19.69 11.81 11.40
C VAL A 112 19.74 11.57 9.91
N LEU A 113 18.58 11.26 9.33
CA LEU A 113 18.41 11.01 7.92
C LEU A 113 17.87 12.28 7.24
N ASP A 114 18.59 12.75 6.21
CA ASP A 114 18.12 13.81 5.32
C ASP A 114 17.24 13.17 4.24
N ILE A 115 15.92 13.19 4.44
CA ILE A 115 14.95 12.53 3.58
C ILE A 115 14.51 13.39 2.40
N GLN A 116 14.12 12.73 1.30
CA GLN A 116 13.61 13.32 0.08
C GLN A 116 12.38 12.56 -0.43
N ASN A 117 11.18 12.96 0.00
CA ASN A 117 9.95 12.47 -0.60
C ASN A 117 9.71 13.19 -1.92
N ILE A 118 9.44 12.46 -3.00
CA ILE A 118 9.34 12.99 -4.36
C ILE A 118 7.90 12.81 -4.84
N PHE A 119 7.28 13.88 -5.32
CA PHE A 119 5.90 13.87 -5.82
C PHE A 119 5.85 14.32 -7.27
N GLY A 120 5.08 13.61 -8.09
CA GLY A 120 4.75 13.99 -9.45
C GLY A 120 3.24 14.05 -9.64
N ALA A 121 2.69 15.24 -9.89
CA ALA A 121 1.27 15.44 -10.06
C ALA A 121 0.88 15.53 -11.54
N PHE A 122 -0.01 14.63 -11.99
CA PHE A 122 -0.68 14.68 -13.28
C PHE A 122 -2.08 15.28 -13.08
N ARG A 123 -2.47 16.20 -13.96
CA ARG A 123 -3.70 16.98 -13.86
C ARG A 123 -3.88 17.64 -12.48
N PRO A 124 -2.95 18.48 -12.05
CA PRO A 124 -2.97 19.11 -10.72
C PRO A 124 -4.21 19.98 -10.48
N GLU A 125 -4.87 20.45 -11.54
CA GLU A 125 -6.11 21.21 -11.47
C GLU A 125 -7.34 20.38 -11.04
N ILE A 126 -7.29 19.06 -11.18
CA ILE A 126 -8.41 18.17 -10.82
C ILE A 126 -8.36 17.83 -9.34
N ARG A 127 -9.41 18.22 -8.60
CA ARG A 127 -9.53 17.93 -7.16
C ARG A 127 -9.84 16.46 -6.86
N ARG A 128 -10.52 15.75 -7.77
CA ARG A 128 -10.76 14.31 -7.65
C ARG A 128 -9.48 13.57 -7.99
N ARG A 129 -8.68 13.26 -6.97
CA ARG A 129 -7.33 12.71 -7.12
C ARG A 129 -7.19 11.35 -6.46
N ILE A 130 -6.27 10.55 -6.96
CA ILE A 130 -5.79 9.31 -6.35
C ILE A 130 -4.27 9.42 -6.14
N LEU A 131 -3.77 8.70 -5.12
CA LEU A 131 -2.37 8.65 -4.77
C LEU A 131 -1.82 7.25 -5.10
N LEU A 132 -0.83 7.19 -5.99
CA LEU A 132 -0.05 5.98 -6.27
C LEU A 132 1.32 6.18 -5.65
N TYR A 133 1.84 5.19 -4.92
CA TYR A 133 3.10 5.39 -4.24
C TYR A 133 3.90 4.11 -4.03
N ALA A 134 5.19 4.28 -3.77
CA ALA A 134 6.16 3.27 -3.41
C ALA A 134 7.24 3.92 -2.56
N HIS A 135 8.00 3.15 -1.79
CA HIS A 135 9.26 3.64 -1.25
C HIS A 135 10.37 3.49 -2.30
N TRP A 136 11.42 4.30 -2.19
CA TRP A 136 12.50 4.30 -3.17
C TRP A 136 13.90 4.11 -2.56
N ASP A 137 14.02 4.24 -1.24
CA ASP A 137 15.23 3.91 -0.49
C ASP A 137 15.45 2.40 -0.42
N THR A 138 16.55 1.98 0.15
CA THR A 138 16.86 0.57 0.39
C THR A 138 17.40 0.35 1.79
N ARG A 139 17.20 -0.88 2.24
CA ARG A 139 17.67 -1.35 3.53
C ARG A 139 19.19 -1.22 3.66
N PRO A 140 19.69 -0.66 4.77
CA PRO A 140 21.12 -0.54 5.03
C PRO A 140 21.78 -1.87 5.42
N TYR A 141 21.02 -2.93 5.58
CA TYR A 141 21.49 -4.23 6.06
C TYR A 141 20.83 -5.39 5.29
N ALA A 142 21.60 -6.44 5.01
CA ALA A 142 21.07 -7.73 4.54
C ALA A 142 20.73 -8.61 5.74
N ASP A 143 19.88 -8.14 6.66
CA ASP A 143 19.69 -8.74 7.98
C ASP A 143 18.94 -10.09 7.97
N ARG A 144 18.40 -10.51 6.83
CA ARG A 144 17.87 -11.86 6.58
C ARG A 144 18.79 -12.75 5.76
N ASP A 145 19.98 -12.24 5.38
CA ASP A 145 20.99 -13.04 4.70
C ASP A 145 21.81 -13.87 5.68
N THR A 146 22.57 -14.83 5.16
CA THR A 146 23.52 -15.65 5.94
C THR A 146 24.94 -15.15 5.87
N VAL A 147 25.23 -14.24 4.94
CA VAL A 147 26.55 -13.64 4.72
C VAL A 147 26.43 -12.13 4.57
N ARG A 148 27.47 -11.41 5.00
CA ARG A 148 27.54 -9.95 4.88
C ARG A 148 26.29 -9.21 5.39
N ILE A 149 25.72 -9.70 6.48
CA ILE A 149 24.44 -9.25 7.03
C ILE A 149 24.39 -7.75 7.38
N LYS A 150 25.57 -7.10 7.50
CA LYS A 150 25.70 -5.67 7.79
C LYS A 150 25.93 -4.81 6.55
N ASP A 151 25.98 -5.42 5.38
CA ASP A 151 26.11 -4.68 4.13
C ASP A 151 24.72 -4.35 3.58
N PRO A 152 24.58 -3.21 2.87
CA PRO A 152 23.30 -2.84 2.26
C PRO A 152 22.94 -3.75 1.10
N ILE A 153 21.63 -3.80 0.77
CA ILE A 153 21.09 -4.57 -0.36
C ILE A 153 20.87 -3.69 -1.58
N ASP A 154 20.75 -4.31 -2.76
CA ASP A 154 20.40 -3.61 -4.01
C ASP A 154 18.93 -3.15 -4.03
N GLY A 155 18.03 -3.86 -3.34
CA GLY A 155 16.62 -3.51 -3.26
C GLY A 155 15.96 -3.39 -4.64
N ALA A 156 16.18 -4.38 -5.52
CA ALA A 156 15.60 -4.35 -6.86
C ALA A 156 14.09 -4.55 -6.84
N ASN A 157 13.62 -5.45 -5.96
CA ASN A 157 12.20 -5.66 -5.75
C ASN A 157 11.66 -4.76 -4.63
N ASP A 158 12.39 -4.68 -3.54
CA ASP A 158 12.11 -3.94 -2.31
C ASP A 158 12.69 -2.51 -2.42
N GLY A 159 11.93 -1.61 -2.61
CA GLY A 159 11.19 -0.55 -3.18
C GLY A 159 11.39 -0.37 -4.69
N GLY A 160 12.48 -0.92 -5.30
CA GLY A 160 12.82 -0.64 -6.71
C GLY A 160 11.72 -1.02 -7.71
N SER A 161 11.00 -2.14 -7.47
CA SER A 161 9.98 -2.63 -8.38
C SER A 161 8.74 -1.73 -8.41
N GLY A 162 8.25 -1.28 -7.24
CA GLY A 162 7.13 -0.37 -7.15
C GLY A 162 7.41 0.95 -7.87
N VAL A 163 8.58 1.53 -7.65
CA VAL A 163 9.05 2.73 -8.35
C VAL A 163 9.14 2.50 -9.86
N GLY A 164 9.65 1.34 -10.30
CA GLY A 164 9.75 0.99 -11.74
C GLY A 164 8.38 0.97 -12.41
N VAL A 165 7.39 0.35 -11.79
CA VAL A 165 5.99 0.34 -12.28
C VAL A 165 5.42 1.76 -12.32
N LEU A 166 5.62 2.55 -11.26
CA LEU A 166 5.08 3.91 -11.20
C LEU A 166 5.72 4.87 -12.20
N LEU A 167 7.00 4.70 -12.53
CA LEU A 167 7.65 5.49 -13.57
C LEU A 167 7.12 5.16 -14.98
N GLU A 168 6.85 3.89 -15.28
CA GLU A 168 6.20 3.52 -16.55
C GLU A 168 4.75 4.02 -16.60
N LEU A 169 4.01 3.99 -15.49
CA LEU A 169 2.69 4.64 -15.41
C LEU A 169 2.80 6.15 -15.61
N ALA A 170 3.83 6.81 -15.05
CA ALA A 170 4.07 8.24 -15.26
C ALA A 170 4.26 8.56 -16.75
N ARG A 171 5.05 7.77 -17.48
CA ARG A 171 5.20 7.90 -18.93
C ARG A 171 3.86 7.79 -19.64
N ILE A 172 3.06 6.78 -19.30
CA ILE A 172 1.72 6.57 -19.87
C ILE A 172 0.80 7.77 -19.58
N PHE A 173 0.82 8.29 -18.36
CA PHE A 173 -0.02 9.45 -17.99
C PHE A 173 0.41 10.73 -18.71
N GLY A 174 1.71 10.89 -18.99
CA GLY A 174 2.19 12.00 -19.82
C GLY A 174 1.70 11.93 -21.26
N ASP A 175 1.67 10.74 -21.85
CA ASP A 175 1.20 10.50 -23.21
C ASP A 175 -0.34 10.51 -23.33
N SER A 176 -1.04 10.04 -22.29
CA SER A 176 -2.51 9.89 -22.28
C SER A 176 -3.05 10.18 -20.88
N LEU A 177 -3.46 11.41 -20.65
CA LEU A 177 -3.95 11.87 -19.35
C LEU A 177 -5.23 11.13 -18.92
N PRO A 178 -5.30 10.61 -17.69
CA PRO A 178 -6.53 10.03 -17.15
C PRO A 178 -7.59 11.10 -16.84
N ASN A 179 -8.84 10.68 -16.62
CA ASN A 179 -9.95 11.60 -16.31
C ASN A 179 -9.93 12.11 -14.84
N VAL A 180 -9.01 11.62 -14.03
CA VAL A 180 -8.81 12.04 -12.64
C VAL A 180 -7.42 12.66 -12.46
N GLY A 181 -7.23 13.42 -11.40
CA GLY A 181 -5.90 13.80 -10.96
C GLY A 181 -5.17 12.58 -10.41
N VAL A 182 -3.91 12.41 -10.74
CA VAL A 182 -3.06 11.36 -10.20
C VAL A 182 -1.81 11.98 -9.60
N ASP A 183 -1.51 11.62 -8.37
CA ASP A 183 -0.23 11.91 -7.75
C ASP A 183 0.56 10.62 -7.63
N ILE A 184 1.80 10.66 -8.08
CA ILE A 184 2.79 9.62 -7.82
C ILE A 184 3.68 10.13 -6.70
N ALA A 185 3.84 9.35 -5.64
CA ALA A 185 4.75 9.67 -4.54
C ALA A 185 5.80 8.57 -4.39
N PHE A 186 7.05 8.98 -4.23
CA PHE A 186 8.14 8.11 -3.84
C PHE A 186 8.55 8.51 -2.42
N PHE A 187 8.23 7.67 -1.44
CA PHE A 187 8.57 7.90 -0.03
C PHE A 187 10.00 7.42 0.26
N ASP A 188 10.67 8.13 1.14
CA ASP A 188 12.06 7.89 1.54
C ASP A 188 12.13 7.28 2.95
N ALA A 189 13.23 6.62 3.26
CA ALA A 189 13.49 6.06 4.60
C ALA A 189 12.34 5.20 5.13
N GLU A 190 11.76 4.38 4.27
CA GLU A 190 10.80 3.35 4.65
C GLU A 190 11.55 2.25 5.39
N ASP A 191 12.66 1.79 4.82
CA ASP A 191 13.34 0.54 5.11
C ASP A 191 14.56 0.70 6.05
N TYR A 192 14.66 1.84 6.73
CA TYR A 192 15.73 2.10 7.71
C TYR A 192 15.33 1.72 9.14
N GLY A 193 14.49 0.70 9.31
CA GLY A 193 14.05 0.24 10.63
C GLY A 193 15.05 -0.68 11.33
N GLU A 194 14.72 -1.05 12.56
CA GLU A 194 15.55 -1.92 13.42
C GLU A 194 15.88 -3.26 12.75
N PRO A 195 17.19 -3.65 12.71
CA PRO A 195 17.58 -4.93 12.12
C PRO A 195 17.22 -6.13 13.01
N GLU A 196 17.05 -7.30 12.37
CA GLU A 196 16.58 -8.52 13.07
C GLU A 196 17.49 -9.02 14.17
N TRP A 197 18.78 -8.66 14.16
CA TRP A 197 19.71 -9.06 15.23
C TRP A 197 19.62 -8.22 16.51
N LEU A 198 18.85 -7.12 16.53
CA LEU A 198 18.66 -6.34 17.74
C LEU A 198 17.71 -7.05 18.72
N PRO A 199 18.09 -7.19 20.00
CA PRO A 199 17.18 -7.67 21.02
C PRO A 199 16.14 -6.58 21.37
N ASN A 200 14.93 -6.99 21.69
CA ASN A 200 13.86 -6.09 22.15
C ASN A 200 13.46 -4.99 21.14
N ARG A 201 13.31 -5.35 19.87
CA ARG A 201 12.86 -4.43 18.83
C ARG A 201 11.53 -3.75 19.21
N ASP A 202 11.36 -2.53 18.76
CA ASP A 202 10.12 -1.78 18.96
C ASP A 202 8.92 -2.57 18.37
N GLN A 203 7.90 -2.78 19.22
CA GLN A 203 6.70 -3.49 18.79
C GLN A 203 5.68 -2.55 18.12
N ASP A 204 5.87 -1.24 18.26
CA ASP A 204 4.98 -0.24 17.66
C ASP A 204 5.44 0.15 16.23
N TYR A 205 6.61 -0.33 15.80
CA TYR A 205 7.19 -0.13 14.46
C TYR A 205 7.26 1.35 14.04
N THR A 206 7.43 2.26 15.00
CA THR A 206 7.43 3.71 14.74
C THR A 206 8.69 4.22 14.07
N ASP A 207 9.70 3.40 13.98
CA ASP A 207 11.01 3.62 13.35
C ASP A 207 11.06 3.20 11.87
N TRP A 208 9.97 2.64 11.33
CA TRP A 208 9.79 2.31 9.92
C TRP A 208 9.00 3.37 9.18
N CYS A 209 9.05 3.38 7.85
CA CYS A 209 8.24 4.26 7.01
C CYS A 209 8.38 5.76 7.36
N LEU A 210 9.59 6.19 7.73
CA LEU A 210 9.82 7.53 8.30
C LEU A 210 9.45 8.65 7.34
N GLY A 211 9.62 8.44 6.02
CA GLY A 211 9.26 9.42 5.00
C GLY A 211 7.76 9.65 4.86
N SER A 212 6.97 8.57 4.79
CA SER A 212 5.51 8.71 4.75
C SER A 212 4.93 9.21 6.06
N GLN A 213 5.51 8.83 7.21
CA GLN A 213 5.15 9.40 8.50
C GLN A 213 5.42 10.93 8.55
N TYR A 214 6.59 11.37 8.05
CA TYR A 214 6.93 12.79 7.97
C TYR A 214 5.94 13.53 7.07
N TRP A 215 5.68 12.99 5.87
CA TRP A 215 4.74 13.57 4.93
C TRP A 215 3.31 13.63 5.47
N ALA A 216 2.84 12.57 6.11
CA ALA A 216 1.47 12.52 6.64
C ALA A 216 1.21 13.62 7.70
N ARG A 217 2.24 13.96 8.48
CA ARG A 217 2.18 15.06 9.46
C ARG A 217 2.38 16.44 8.84
N LYS A 218 3.10 16.52 7.71
CA LYS A 218 3.45 17.77 7.01
C LYS A 218 3.33 17.55 5.50
N PRO A 219 2.12 17.49 4.94
CA PRO A 219 1.94 17.25 3.51
C PRO A 219 2.68 18.28 2.65
N HIS A 220 3.21 17.83 1.50
CA HIS A 220 3.91 18.67 0.52
C HIS A 220 3.06 19.84 -0.02
N LEU A 221 1.73 19.70 0.00
CA LEU A 221 0.76 20.75 -0.31
C LEU A 221 -0.18 20.96 0.89
N PRO A 222 -0.40 22.21 1.32
CA PRO A 222 -1.34 22.51 2.39
C PRO A 222 -2.75 21.98 2.07
N GLY A 223 -3.32 21.19 2.99
CA GLY A 223 -4.65 20.62 2.83
C GLY A 223 -4.78 19.54 1.76
N TYR A 224 -3.67 18.89 1.37
CA TYR A 224 -3.66 17.78 0.42
C TYR A 224 -4.73 16.73 0.74
N ARG A 225 -5.40 16.24 -0.29
CA ARG A 225 -6.42 15.18 -0.20
C ARG A 225 -6.36 14.30 -1.44
N ALA A 226 -6.42 13.00 -1.23
CA ALA A 226 -6.71 12.01 -2.26
C ALA A 226 -7.92 11.17 -1.83
N ARG A 227 -8.65 10.63 -2.79
CA ARG A 227 -9.83 9.77 -2.50
C ARG A 227 -9.40 8.45 -1.88
N TYR A 228 -8.29 7.92 -2.37
CA TYR A 228 -7.63 6.70 -1.89
C TYR A 228 -6.20 6.65 -2.41
N GLY A 229 -5.42 5.73 -1.83
CA GLY A 229 -4.08 5.42 -2.24
C GLY A 229 -3.91 3.96 -2.68
N ILE A 230 -2.90 3.70 -3.50
CA ILE A 230 -2.41 2.36 -3.82
C ILE A 230 -0.89 2.38 -3.65
N LEU A 231 -0.41 1.61 -2.69
CA LEU A 231 1.01 1.33 -2.48
C LEU A 231 1.42 0.14 -3.36
N LEU A 232 2.60 0.23 -3.93
CA LEU A 232 3.26 -0.84 -4.67
C LEU A 232 4.57 -1.16 -3.97
N ASP A 233 4.61 -2.28 -3.27
CA ASP A 233 5.82 -2.74 -2.62
C ASP A 233 6.12 -4.19 -3.01
N MET A 234 7.39 -4.48 -3.36
CA MET A 234 7.85 -5.80 -3.79
C MET A 234 6.97 -6.43 -4.89
N VAL A 235 6.68 -5.67 -5.95
CA VAL A 235 5.73 -6.04 -7.02
C VAL A 235 6.38 -6.58 -8.29
N GLY A 236 7.67 -6.96 -8.27
CA GLY A 236 8.41 -7.33 -9.48
C GLY A 236 9.04 -8.72 -9.47
N ALA A 237 9.03 -9.46 -8.35
CA ALA A 237 9.76 -10.71 -8.25
C ALA A 237 9.12 -11.86 -9.03
N LYS A 238 9.96 -12.75 -9.56
CA LYS A 238 9.52 -14.02 -10.18
C LYS A 238 8.61 -14.81 -9.26
N GLY A 239 7.45 -15.26 -9.78
CA GLY A 239 6.49 -16.03 -9.02
C GLY A 239 5.72 -15.26 -7.97
N ALA A 240 5.65 -13.93 -8.08
CA ALA A 240 4.92 -13.09 -7.14
C ALA A 240 3.44 -13.46 -7.07
N VAL A 241 2.91 -13.44 -5.85
CA VAL A 241 1.48 -13.53 -5.55
C VAL A 241 1.09 -12.42 -4.58
N PHE A 242 -0.05 -11.80 -4.84
CA PHE A 242 -0.58 -10.69 -4.08
C PHE A 242 -1.85 -11.13 -3.37
N ASN A 243 -1.76 -11.23 -2.06
CA ASN A 243 -2.90 -11.52 -1.20
C ASN A 243 -3.52 -10.18 -0.74
N ARG A 244 -4.75 -10.21 -0.21
CA ARG A 244 -5.40 -9.05 0.41
C ARG A 244 -4.70 -8.76 1.74
N GLU A 245 -3.82 -7.77 1.73
CA GLU A 245 -3.00 -7.43 2.89
C GLU A 245 -3.85 -6.98 4.08
N GLY A 246 -3.52 -7.43 5.29
CA GLY A 246 -4.38 -7.31 6.46
C GLY A 246 -4.63 -5.87 6.92
N THR A 247 -3.63 -5.00 6.90
CA THR A 247 -3.77 -3.57 7.23
C THR A 247 -4.64 -2.85 6.20
N SER A 248 -4.48 -3.18 4.91
CA SER A 248 -5.32 -2.67 3.82
C SER A 248 -6.78 -3.11 3.97
N MET A 249 -7.01 -4.35 4.40
CA MET A 249 -8.37 -4.85 4.64
C MET A 249 -9.04 -4.17 5.82
N GLU A 250 -8.30 -3.72 6.81
CA GLU A 250 -8.83 -2.95 7.94
C GLU A 250 -9.12 -1.49 7.56
N THR A 251 -8.20 -0.85 6.86
CA THR A 251 -8.24 0.61 6.63
C THR A 251 -8.90 1.01 5.31
N ALA A 252 -8.85 0.15 4.28
CA ALA A 252 -9.26 0.46 2.92
C ALA A 252 -9.91 -0.72 2.15
N PRO A 253 -10.83 -1.52 2.74
CA PRO A 253 -11.35 -2.73 2.10
C PRO A 253 -11.99 -2.46 0.73
N SER A 254 -12.62 -1.31 0.52
CA SER A 254 -13.20 -0.94 -0.77
C SER A 254 -12.16 -0.67 -1.85
N VAL A 255 -10.96 -0.22 -1.49
CA VAL A 255 -9.85 -0.03 -2.43
C VAL A 255 -9.26 -1.39 -2.80
N VAL A 256 -9.09 -2.28 -1.82
CA VAL A 256 -8.67 -3.67 -2.05
C VAL A 256 -9.66 -4.37 -2.99
N ASP A 257 -10.97 -4.28 -2.73
CA ASP A 257 -12.00 -4.86 -3.60
C ASP A 257 -11.94 -4.30 -5.04
N LYS A 258 -11.67 -3.00 -5.18
CA LYS A 258 -11.51 -2.35 -6.49
C LYS A 258 -10.31 -2.93 -7.23
N VAL A 259 -9.13 -3.03 -6.61
CA VAL A 259 -7.89 -3.52 -7.24
C VAL A 259 -8.01 -5.01 -7.57
N TRP A 260 -8.31 -5.86 -6.58
CA TRP A 260 -8.43 -7.31 -6.78
C TRP A 260 -9.57 -7.68 -7.72
N GLY A 261 -10.71 -7.01 -7.61
CA GLY A 261 -11.82 -7.20 -8.54
C GLY A 261 -11.47 -6.80 -9.97
N THR A 262 -10.64 -5.78 -10.17
CA THR A 262 -10.12 -5.40 -11.50
C THR A 262 -9.16 -6.46 -12.01
N ALA A 263 -8.18 -6.89 -11.22
CA ALA A 263 -7.24 -7.94 -11.60
C ALA A 263 -7.95 -9.24 -12.01
N GLN A 264 -8.98 -9.63 -11.27
CA GLN A 264 -9.77 -10.83 -11.60
C GLN A 264 -10.53 -10.69 -12.92
N ARG A 265 -11.16 -9.55 -13.19
CA ARG A 265 -11.81 -9.29 -14.48
C ARG A 265 -10.83 -9.28 -15.66
N MET A 266 -9.57 -8.89 -15.41
CA MET A 266 -8.49 -8.95 -16.40
C MET A 266 -7.90 -10.36 -16.59
N GLY A 267 -8.31 -11.36 -15.79
CA GLY A 267 -7.82 -12.74 -15.87
C GLY A 267 -6.60 -13.04 -15.00
N HIS A 268 -6.20 -12.11 -14.09
CA HIS A 268 -5.03 -12.26 -13.21
C HIS A 268 -5.38 -12.78 -11.80
N GLY A 269 -6.41 -13.61 -11.71
CA GLY A 269 -6.86 -14.17 -10.42
C GLY A 269 -5.89 -15.21 -9.82
N ASP A 270 -4.97 -15.73 -10.61
CA ASP A 270 -3.87 -16.61 -10.20
C ASP A 270 -2.75 -15.86 -9.49
N MET A 271 -2.56 -14.57 -9.79
CA MET A 271 -1.58 -13.70 -9.14
C MET A 271 -2.22 -12.86 -8.01
N PHE A 272 -3.44 -12.33 -8.21
CA PHE A 272 -4.19 -11.55 -7.21
C PHE A 272 -5.17 -12.44 -6.45
N LEU A 273 -4.72 -13.04 -5.35
CA LEU A 273 -5.47 -14.08 -4.63
C LEU A 273 -6.48 -13.48 -3.63
N ASN A 274 -7.67 -14.11 -3.52
CA ASN A 274 -8.70 -13.73 -2.54
C ASN A 274 -8.45 -14.34 -1.16
N ARG A 275 -7.25 -14.16 -0.62
CA ARG A 275 -6.86 -14.60 0.74
C ARG A 275 -6.39 -13.38 1.52
N VAL A 276 -6.71 -13.31 2.80
CA VAL A 276 -6.28 -12.21 3.67
C VAL A 276 -5.01 -12.63 4.41
N THR A 277 -3.98 -11.78 4.35
CA THR A 277 -2.74 -11.98 5.13
C THR A 277 -2.92 -11.49 6.57
N PRO A 278 -2.01 -11.80 7.50
CA PRO A 278 -1.81 -10.97 8.68
C PRO A 278 -1.58 -9.50 8.29
N GLN A 279 -1.78 -8.60 9.24
CA GLN A 279 -1.42 -7.20 9.07
C GLN A 279 0.09 -7.06 8.87
N THR A 280 0.48 -6.16 7.97
CA THR A 280 1.86 -5.75 7.79
C THR A 280 2.03 -4.28 8.18
N VAL A 281 3.24 -3.89 8.52
CA VAL A 281 3.62 -2.48 8.68
C VAL A 281 4.31 -2.05 7.41
N ASP A 282 3.81 -0.99 6.80
CA ASP A 282 4.29 -0.43 5.56
C ASP A 282 3.72 1.00 5.42
N ASP A 283 4.12 1.76 4.44
CA ASP A 283 3.69 3.14 4.20
C ASP A 283 2.16 3.31 4.17
N ASN A 284 1.40 2.30 3.71
CA ASN A 284 -0.07 2.36 3.66
C ASN A 284 -0.72 2.48 5.04
N LEU A 285 -0.09 1.96 6.08
CA LEU A 285 -0.54 2.13 7.46
C LEU A 285 -0.56 3.60 7.84
N PHE A 286 0.57 4.29 7.64
CA PHE A 286 0.73 5.69 8.04
C PHE A 286 -0.02 6.66 7.12
N VAL A 287 -0.07 6.38 5.82
CA VAL A 287 -0.91 7.14 4.87
C VAL A 287 -2.38 7.04 5.23
N SER A 288 -2.86 5.84 5.62
CA SER A 288 -4.25 5.65 6.03
C SER A 288 -4.54 6.30 7.38
N GLN A 289 -3.71 6.05 8.40
CA GLN A 289 -4.00 6.47 9.76
C GLN A 289 -3.69 7.94 10.02
N LEU A 290 -2.56 8.46 9.51
CA LEU A 290 -2.11 9.81 9.81
C LEU A 290 -2.58 10.83 8.78
N ALA A 291 -2.56 10.49 7.48
CA ALA A 291 -3.04 11.40 6.43
C ALA A 291 -4.54 11.24 6.13
N GLY A 292 -5.19 10.18 6.65
CA GLY A 292 -6.62 9.91 6.45
C GLY A 292 -6.98 9.55 5.01
N ILE A 293 -6.05 8.95 4.26
CA ILE A 293 -6.24 8.50 2.87
C ILE A 293 -6.31 6.98 2.86
N PRO A 294 -7.50 6.36 2.72
CA PRO A 294 -7.64 4.91 2.67
C PRO A 294 -6.73 4.31 1.60
N SER A 295 -5.82 3.43 1.96
CA SER A 295 -4.78 2.94 1.05
C SER A 295 -4.69 1.42 1.04
N ALA A 296 -4.69 0.82 -0.15
CA ALA A 296 -4.41 -0.59 -0.36
C ALA A 296 -2.93 -0.78 -0.70
N ASN A 297 -2.33 -1.84 -0.16
CA ASN A 297 -0.99 -2.29 -0.48
C ASN A 297 -1.05 -3.49 -1.43
N ILE A 298 -0.40 -3.41 -2.58
CA ILE A 298 -0.09 -4.54 -3.44
C ILE A 298 1.31 -4.98 -3.06
N VAL A 299 1.40 -6.07 -2.29
CA VAL A 299 2.66 -6.57 -1.74
C VAL A 299 2.80 -8.08 -1.92
N HIS A 300 3.99 -8.51 -2.33
CA HIS A 300 4.31 -9.91 -2.49
C HIS A 300 4.44 -10.61 -1.13
N TYR A 301 3.47 -11.47 -0.79
CA TYR A 301 3.44 -12.16 0.50
C TYR A 301 3.00 -13.62 0.33
N HIS A 302 3.87 -14.55 0.73
CA HIS A 302 3.62 -15.99 0.67
C HIS A 302 3.00 -16.52 1.96
N MET A 303 1.72 -16.90 1.92
CA MET A 303 1.04 -17.50 3.06
C MET A 303 1.34 -18.98 3.25
N ASP A 304 1.80 -19.65 2.22
CA ASP A 304 2.07 -21.10 2.22
C ASP A 304 3.56 -21.45 2.38
N SER A 305 4.45 -20.45 2.38
CA SER A 305 5.88 -20.64 2.66
C SER A 305 6.15 -20.95 4.14
N ARG A 306 7.35 -21.49 4.42
CA ARG A 306 7.81 -21.68 5.79
C ARG A 306 9.25 -21.17 5.93
N PRO A 307 9.46 -20.09 6.68
CA PRO A 307 8.42 -19.29 7.37
C PRO A 307 7.47 -18.61 6.38
N MET A 308 6.25 -18.31 6.83
CA MET A 308 5.30 -17.45 6.12
C MET A 308 5.85 -16.03 6.13
N GLY A 309 5.77 -15.30 5.03
CA GLY A 309 6.30 -13.94 4.97
C GLY A 309 6.38 -13.39 3.56
N TYR A 310 7.11 -12.32 3.43
CA TYR A 310 7.41 -11.66 2.17
C TYR A 310 8.17 -12.57 1.21
N PHE A 311 8.51 -12.07 0.03
CA PHE A 311 9.24 -12.88 -0.95
C PHE A 311 10.60 -13.37 -0.42
N GLN A 312 11.10 -14.47 -0.99
CA GLN A 312 12.22 -15.24 -0.41
C GLN A 312 13.55 -14.48 -0.26
N PHE A 313 13.75 -13.40 -1.03
CA PHE A 313 14.97 -12.58 -0.99
C PHE A 313 14.79 -11.27 -0.24
N HIS A 314 13.64 -11.04 0.38
CA HIS A 314 13.38 -9.86 1.19
C HIS A 314 14.49 -9.68 2.24
N HIS A 315 15.12 -8.50 2.23
CA HIS A 315 16.24 -8.13 3.10
C HIS A 315 17.50 -9.01 2.96
N THR A 316 17.76 -9.51 1.74
CA THR A 316 18.96 -10.28 1.40
C THR A 316 19.65 -9.72 0.16
N HIS A 317 20.92 -10.11 -0.08
CA HIS A 317 21.63 -9.80 -1.33
C HIS A 317 21.04 -10.50 -2.57
N GLY A 318 20.09 -11.42 -2.37
CA GLY A 318 19.31 -12.02 -3.45
C GLY A 318 18.26 -11.09 -4.03
N ASP A 319 17.95 -9.97 -3.38
CA ASP A 319 17.09 -8.92 -3.92
C ASP A 319 17.85 -8.02 -4.90
N ASN A 320 18.13 -8.58 -6.06
CA ASN A 320 18.84 -7.96 -7.17
C ASN A 320 18.06 -8.12 -8.48
N LEU A 321 18.61 -7.65 -9.60
CA LEU A 321 17.92 -7.70 -10.90
C LEU A 321 17.55 -9.12 -11.37
N ASP A 322 18.28 -10.15 -10.94
CA ASP A 322 17.98 -11.54 -11.31
C ASP A 322 16.67 -12.05 -10.69
N ALA A 323 16.22 -11.42 -9.60
CA ALA A 323 14.95 -11.75 -8.96
C ALA A 323 13.72 -11.19 -9.71
N ILE A 324 13.91 -10.17 -10.56
CA ILE A 324 12.83 -9.44 -11.23
C ILE A 324 12.34 -10.16 -12.48
N ASP A 325 11.02 -10.12 -12.69
CA ASP A 325 10.33 -10.59 -13.89
C ASP A 325 9.55 -9.44 -14.53
N PRO A 326 9.92 -8.99 -15.75
CA PRO A 326 9.18 -7.94 -16.45
C PRO A 326 7.69 -8.23 -16.65
N SER A 327 7.30 -9.51 -16.76
CA SER A 327 5.89 -9.89 -16.95
C SER A 327 5.05 -9.67 -15.68
N VAL A 328 5.67 -9.81 -14.50
CA VAL A 328 5.04 -9.48 -13.22
C VAL A 328 4.82 -7.98 -13.10
N LEU A 329 5.85 -7.17 -13.41
CA LEU A 329 5.75 -5.70 -13.45
C LEU A 329 4.65 -5.26 -14.42
N GLU A 330 4.56 -5.90 -15.60
CA GLU A 330 3.54 -5.61 -16.61
C GLU A 330 2.13 -5.91 -16.09
N THR A 331 1.95 -7.06 -15.45
CA THR A 331 0.64 -7.44 -14.88
C THR A 331 0.18 -6.42 -13.84
N VAL A 332 1.04 -6.07 -12.89
CA VAL A 332 0.71 -5.07 -11.84
C VAL A 332 0.44 -3.71 -12.46
N GLY A 333 1.29 -3.26 -13.37
CA GLY A 333 1.12 -1.98 -14.05
C GLY A 333 -0.18 -1.88 -14.84
N ASN A 334 -0.54 -2.94 -15.57
CA ASN A 334 -1.82 -2.99 -16.31
C ASN A 334 -3.04 -2.97 -15.36
N VAL A 335 -2.99 -3.68 -14.23
CA VAL A 335 -4.08 -3.64 -13.23
C VAL A 335 -4.26 -2.24 -12.66
N VAL A 336 -3.16 -1.58 -12.27
CA VAL A 336 -3.20 -0.21 -11.73
C VAL A 336 -3.66 0.79 -12.80
N ALA A 337 -3.16 0.69 -14.04
CA ALA A 337 -3.63 1.51 -15.16
C ALA A 337 -5.15 1.34 -15.35
N GLN A 338 -5.65 0.11 -15.36
CA GLN A 338 -7.08 -0.18 -15.51
C GLN A 338 -7.92 0.46 -14.38
N VAL A 339 -7.41 0.42 -13.13
CA VAL A 339 -8.06 1.10 -11.99
C VAL A 339 -8.11 2.61 -12.19
N VAL A 340 -7.00 3.21 -12.61
CA VAL A 340 -6.88 4.67 -12.81
C VAL A 340 -7.76 5.16 -13.94
N TYR A 341 -7.71 4.51 -15.12
CA TYR A 341 -8.48 4.95 -16.31
C TYR A 341 -9.98 4.65 -16.20
N ALA A 342 -10.39 3.78 -15.28
CA ALA A 342 -11.81 3.53 -14.98
C ALA A 342 -12.44 4.55 -14.01
N GLU A 343 -11.68 5.50 -13.46
CA GLU A 343 -12.18 6.57 -12.59
C GLU A 343 -12.77 7.72 -13.40
#